data_519bbc164746f80dd7d8c27bb4dbfb19
#
_entry.id   519bbc164746f80dd7d8c27bb4dbfb19
#
_cell.length_a   1.000
_cell.length_b   1.000
_cell.length_c   1.000
_cell.angle_alpha   90.00
_cell.angle_beta   90.00
_cell.angle_gamma   90.00
#
_symmetry.space_group_name_H-M   'P 1'
#
loop_
_entity.id
_entity.type
_entity.pdbx_description
1 polymer ?
#
loop_
_entity_poly.entity_id
_entity_poly.type
_entity_poly.pdbx_seq_one_letter_code
_entity_poly.pdbx_strand_id
1 'polypeptide(L)'
;MQAIILAAGMGTRLRSVSPSKPLTLVAGRALLHRILDNLRAAGVTRPLVITGYRGDEVAAVAHAAGAETLHNPRWDQPNGVSVLAAAPRLEAQALLLMADHLASPGVYRTVAAAGRPDAGLVLGIDRRMGHPWADEADVTRVSTRAGRIAAIGKTLNTYDAHDCGVFLVTPELTAALAPLTAPGLSDGVRALAARRRAAVVDISAHDWIDIDDPRALALAEAWVG
;
A
#
# COMPACT_ATOMS: atom_id res chain seq x y z
N MET A 1 14.80 -8.22 0.46
CA MET A 1 14.13 -7.11 -0.26
C MET A 1 13.67 -6.09 0.78
N GLN A 2 13.73 -4.80 0.46
CA GLN A 2 13.17 -3.72 1.26
C GLN A 2 11.65 -3.64 1.09
N ALA A 3 10.92 -3.25 2.15
CA ALA A 3 9.53 -2.83 2.06
C ALA A 3 9.36 -1.45 2.73
N ILE A 4 8.66 -0.54 2.07
CA ILE A 4 8.27 0.78 2.59
C ILE A 4 6.78 0.72 2.90
N ILE A 5 6.42 0.96 4.16
CA ILE A 5 5.04 0.90 4.65
C ILE A 5 4.59 2.33 4.98
N LEU A 6 3.58 2.83 4.27
CA LEU A 6 3.03 4.16 4.49
C LEU A 6 2.03 4.12 5.65
N ALA A 7 2.47 4.54 6.83
CA ALA A 7 1.71 4.54 8.08
C ALA A 7 1.54 5.94 8.70
N ALA A 8 1.70 7.00 7.89
CA ALA A 8 1.73 8.38 8.37
C ALA A 8 0.34 9.04 8.50
N GLY A 9 -0.68 8.49 7.85
CA GLY A 9 -2.00 9.11 7.72
C GLY A 9 -2.87 9.01 8.98
N MET A 10 -3.82 9.96 9.13
CA MET A 10 -4.73 10.03 10.27
C MET A 10 -5.81 8.93 10.32
N GLY A 11 -6.27 8.43 9.18
CA GLY A 11 -7.30 7.39 9.10
C GLY A 11 -8.62 7.77 9.78
N THR A 12 -9.34 8.74 9.22
CA THR A 12 -10.49 9.38 9.88
C THR A 12 -11.73 8.49 10.06
N ARG A 13 -11.96 7.53 9.18
CA ARG A 13 -13.19 6.69 9.17
C ARG A 13 -13.25 5.65 10.30
N LEU A 14 -12.10 5.18 10.80
CA LEU A 14 -12.01 4.23 11.91
C LEU A 14 -11.80 4.89 13.30
N ARG A 15 -11.88 6.22 13.39
CA ARG A 15 -11.59 6.94 14.66
C ARG A 15 -12.50 6.56 15.83
N SER A 16 -13.72 6.11 15.56
CA SER A 16 -14.62 5.61 16.60
C SER A 16 -14.17 4.28 17.20
N VAL A 17 -13.32 3.53 16.51
CA VAL A 17 -12.84 2.20 16.90
C VAL A 17 -11.37 2.22 17.30
N SER A 18 -10.56 3.01 16.59
CA SER A 18 -9.12 3.08 16.82
C SER A 18 -8.58 4.51 16.62
N PRO A 19 -7.63 4.94 17.45
CA PRO A 19 -7.02 6.26 17.33
C PRO A 19 -6.16 6.43 16.07
N SER A 20 -5.72 5.32 15.44
CA SER A 20 -4.89 5.31 14.24
C SER A 20 -5.07 3.98 13.51
N LYS A 21 -5.25 3.99 12.18
CA LYS A 21 -5.44 2.78 11.38
C LYS A 21 -4.35 1.72 11.59
N PRO A 22 -3.04 2.03 11.52
CA PRO A 22 -1.98 1.04 11.75
C PRO A 22 -2.02 0.38 13.13
N LEU A 23 -2.62 1.05 14.12
CA LEU A 23 -2.75 0.59 15.50
C LEU A 23 -4.08 -0.14 15.76
N THR A 24 -4.99 -0.17 14.78
CA THR A 24 -6.27 -0.89 14.92
C THR A 24 -6.00 -2.35 15.24
N LEU A 25 -6.68 -2.87 16.28
CA LEU A 25 -6.57 -4.29 16.62
C LEU A 25 -7.43 -5.10 15.67
N VAL A 26 -6.84 -6.07 15.03
CA VAL A 26 -7.49 -7.10 14.21
C VAL A 26 -7.30 -8.42 14.93
N ALA A 27 -8.37 -9.01 15.47
CA ALA A 27 -8.31 -10.19 16.33
C ALA A 27 -7.19 -10.06 17.41
N GLY A 28 -7.24 -8.97 18.19
CA GLY A 28 -6.37 -8.72 19.34
C GLY A 28 -4.93 -8.29 19.02
N ARG A 29 -4.54 -8.13 17.75
CA ARG A 29 -3.18 -7.73 17.34
C ARG A 29 -3.21 -6.52 16.41
N ALA A 30 -2.30 -5.55 16.60
CA ALA A 30 -2.23 -4.35 15.77
C ALA A 30 -2.09 -4.72 14.28
N LEU A 31 -2.84 -4.03 13.40
CA LEU A 31 -2.81 -4.23 11.96
C LEU A 31 -1.40 -4.14 11.38
N LEU A 32 -0.63 -3.12 11.78
CA LEU A 32 0.77 -2.97 11.35
C LEU A 32 1.61 -4.22 11.72
N HIS A 33 1.38 -4.80 12.90
CA HIS A 33 2.09 -6.00 13.32
C HIS A 33 1.77 -7.20 12.40
N ARG A 34 0.49 -7.38 12.03
CA ARG A 34 0.06 -8.44 11.10
C ARG A 34 0.68 -8.24 9.71
N ILE A 35 0.72 -7.00 9.22
CA ILE A 35 1.37 -6.66 7.95
C ILE A 35 2.86 -7.05 8.00
N LEU A 36 3.57 -6.68 9.07
CA LEU A 36 5.00 -6.99 9.24
C LEU A 36 5.28 -8.50 9.34
N ASP A 37 4.40 -9.26 10.00
CA ASP A 37 4.51 -10.71 10.03
C ASP A 37 4.28 -11.35 8.66
N ASN A 38 3.28 -10.89 7.91
CA ASN A 38 3.00 -11.39 6.57
C ASN A 38 4.12 -11.04 5.59
N LEU A 39 4.74 -9.88 5.72
CA LEU A 39 5.96 -9.50 4.97
C LEU A 39 7.11 -10.45 5.29
N ARG A 40 7.34 -10.74 6.58
CA ARG A 40 8.38 -11.69 7.01
C ARG A 40 8.11 -13.10 6.45
N ALA A 41 6.86 -13.56 6.50
CA ALA A 41 6.43 -14.84 5.92
C ALA A 41 6.58 -14.87 4.39
N ALA A 42 6.58 -13.72 3.73
CA ALA A 42 6.86 -13.56 2.31
C ALA A 42 8.37 -13.49 1.97
N GLY A 43 9.26 -13.50 2.98
CA GLY A 43 10.72 -13.37 2.80
C GLY A 43 11.21 -11.92 2.66
N VAL A 44 10.37 -10.94 3.03
CA VAL A 44 10.75 -9.52 3.06
C VAL A 44 11.32 -9.18 4.44
N THR A 45 12.61 -8.81 4.49
CA THR A 45 13.39 -8.76 5.74
C THR A 45 13.81 -7.36 6.18
N ARG A 46 13.58 -6.33 5.35
CA ARG A 46 13.98 -4.95 5.64
C ARG A 46 12.80 -3.99 5.54
N PRO A 47 11.85 -4.06 6.49
CA PRO A 47 10.72 -3.15 6.53
C PRO A 47 11.13 -1.77 7.08
N LEU A 48 10.73 -0.70 6.38
CA LEU A 48 10.81 0.70 6.78
C LEU A 48 9.40 1.28 6.86
N VAL A 49 8.98 1.66 8.05
CA VAL A 49 7.64 2.24 8.30
C VAL A 49 7.75 3.76 8.29
N ILE A 50 7.00 4.40 7.40
CA ILE A 50 6.90 5.86 7.35
C ILE A 50 5.82 6.30 8.31
N THR A 51 6.21 6.94 9.43
CA THR A 51 5.33 7.40 10.50
C THR A 51 4.95 8.87 10.32
N GLY A 52 3.89 9.30 11.00
CA GLY A 52 3.42 10.68 10.99
C GLY A 52 2.44 10.94 12.12
N TYR A 53 1.13 10.91 11.86
CA TYR A 53 0.11 11.01 12.90
C TYR A 53 0.29 9.91 13.96
N ARG A 54 0.34 10.28 15.25
CA ARG A 54 0.68 9.38 16.37
C ARG A 54 1.98 8.59 16.14
N GLY A 55 2.96 9.25 15.54
CA GLY A 55 4.18 8.63 15.03
C GLY A 55 4.94 7.81 16.06
N ASP A 56 5.01 8.25 17.33
CA ASP A 56 5.73 7.54 18.40
C ASP A 56 5.07 6.19 18.73
N GLU A 57 3.73 6.14 18.76
CA GLU A 57 3.00 4.90 19.02
C GLU A 57 3.11 3.91 17.87
N VAL A 58 3.02 4.42 16.62
CA VAL A 58 3.24 3.60 15.42
C VAL A 58 4.67 3.09 15.39
N ALA A 59 5.66 3.94 15.74
CA ALA A 59 7.06 3.56 15.80
C ALA A 59 7.32 2.48 16.88
N ALA A 60 6.69 2.58 18.04
CA ALA A 60 6.82 1.56 19.09
C ALA A 60 6.37 0.17 18.60
N VAL A 61 5.23 0.09 17.90
CA VAL A 61 4.73 -1.15 17.31
C VAL A 61 5.67 -1.66 16.21
N ALA A 62 6.16 -0.76 15.35
CA ALA A 62 7.08 -1.10 14.27
C ALA A 62 8.41 -1.67 14.82
N HIS A 63 9.01 -1.00 15.80
CA HIS A 63 10.26 -1.43 16.44
C HIS A 63 10.11 -2.77 17.16
N ALA A 64 9.00 -2.98 17.89
CA ALA A 64 8.70 -4.25 18.53
C ALA A 64 8.61 -5.41 17.54
N ALA A 65 8.23 -5.13 16.28
CA ALA A 65 8.21 -6.09 15.18
C ALA A 65 9.51 -6.13 14.36
N GLY A 66 10.57 -5.42 14.76
CA GLY A 66 11.87 -5.41 14.08
C GLY A 66 11.94 -4.58 12.81
N ALA A 67 11.03 -3.61 12.65
CA ALA A 67 11.04 -2.67 11.54
C ALA A 67 11.81 -1.38 11.91
N GLU A 68 12.47 -0.77 10.91
CA GLU A 68 12.96 0.61 11.02
C GLU A 68 11.81 1.61 10.80
N THR A 69 11.98 2.84 11.30
CA THR A 69 11.00 3.90 11.11
C THR A 69 11.65 5.16 10.55
N LEU A 70 10.84 5.94 9.82
CA LEU A 70 11.20 7.28 9.35
C LEU A 70 9.97 8.20 9.54
N HIS A 71 10.14 9.29 10.27
CA HIS A 71 9.07 10.25 10.48
C HIS A 71 8.90 11.20 9.29
N ASN A 72 7.67 11.31 8.77
CA ASN A 72 7.30 12.32 7.81
C ASN A 72 6.68 13.53 8.55
N PRO A 73 7.37 14.69 8.65
CA PRO A 73 6.83 15.86 9.34
C PRO A 73 5.65 16.52 8.60
N ARG A 74 5.44 16.17 7.31
CA ARG A 74 4.33 16.65 6.48
C ARG A 74 3.25 15.57 6.30
N TRP A 75 2.97 14.81 7.35
CA TRP A 75 2.04 13.68 7.36
C TRP A 75 0.58 14.08 7.09
N ASP A 76 0.22 15.34 7.29
CA ASP A 76 -1.09 15.94 7.01
C ASP A 76 -1.33 16.20 5.50
N GLN A 77 -0.30 16.02 4.68
CA GLN A 77 -0.37 16.14 3.23
C GLN A 77 -0.69 14.76 2.58
N PRO A 78 -1.07 14.74 1.28
CA PRO A 78 -1.36 13.49 0.58
C PRO A 78 -0.21 12.48 0.64
N ASN A 79 -0.54 11.20 0.54
CA ASN A 79 0.36 10.08 0.83
C ASN A 79 1.61 9.97 -0.07
N GLY A 80 1.61 10.59 -1.25
CA GLY A 80 2.82 10.69 -2.08
C GLY A 80 3.94 11.51 -1.42
N VAL A 81 3.59 12.42 -0.49
CA VAL A 81 4.58 13.14 0.33
C VAL A 81 5.32 12.19 1.28
N SER A 82 4.63 11.17 1.80
CA SER A 82 5.28 10.10 2.58
C SER A 82 6.20 9.24 1.73
N VAL A 83 5.87 8.99 0.46
CA VAL A 83 6.78 8.33 -0.50
C VAL A 83 8.03 9.17 -0.74
N LEU A 84 7.87 10.49 -0.90
CA LEU A 84 9.00 11.42 -1.07
C LEU A 84 9.88 11.50 0.18
N ALA A 85 9.30 11.42 1.38
CA ALA A 85 10.06 11.35 2.62
C ALA A 85 10.96 10.09 2.68
N ALA A 86 10.51 8.97 2.11
CA ALA A 86 11.28 7.73 2.01
C ALA A 86 12.35 7.74 0.91
N ALA A 87 12.32 8.69 -0.03
CA ALA A 87 13.20 8.69 -1.21
C ALA A 87 14.70 8.53 -0.90
N PRO A 88 15.28 9.19 0.13
CA PRO A 88 16.70 9.02 0.48
C PRO A 88 17.08 7.60 0.97
N ARG A 89 16.09 6.81 1.37
CA ARG A 89 16.25 5.45 1.91
C ARG A 89 15.77 4.37 0.92
N LEU A 90 15.19 4.77 -0.22
CA LEU A 90 14.66 3.86 -1.23
C LEU A 90 15.82 3.16 -1.96
N GLU A 91 15.79 1.83 -1.96
CA GLU A 91 16.72 1.02 -2.73
C GLU A 91 16.38 0.98 -4.23
N ALA A 92 17.20 0.30 -5.02
CA ALA A 92 16.98 0.15 -6.46
C ALA A 92 15.57 -0.43 -6.77
N GLN A 93 15.08 -1.31 -5.90
CA GLN A 93 13.71 -1.81 -5.89
C GLN A 93 13.23 -2.03 -4.45
N ALA A 94 11.99 -1.69 -4.16
CA ALA A 94 11.34 -1.97 -2.89
C ALA A 94 9.84 -2.29 -3.09
N LEU A 95 9.27 -3.09 -2.19
CA LEU A 95 7.81 -3.08 -2.04
C LEU A 95 7.40 -1.76 -1.39
N LEU A 96 6.33 -1.17 -1.90
CA LEU A 96 5.64 -0.03 -1.30
C LEU A 96 4.22 -0.47 -0.98
N LEU A 97 3.77 -0.27 0.23
CA LEU A 97 2.44 -0.70 0.66
C LEU A 97 1.79 0.27 1.63
N MET A 98 0.47 0.20 1.68
CA MET A 98 -0.36 0.96 2.60
C MET A 98 -0.50 0.22 3.93
N ALA A 99 -0.44 0.94 5.06
CA ALA A 99 -0.56 0.35 6.41
C ALA A 99 -2.00 0.09 6.86
N ASP A 100 -2.97 0.28 5.99
CA ASP A 100 -4.39 -0.04 6.18
C ASP A 100 -4.85 -1.25 5.35
N HIS A 101 -3.98 -1.80 4.48
CA HIS A 101 -4.27 -2.99 3.68
C HIS A 101 -3.64 -4.23 4.32
N LEU A 102 -4.46 -5.15 4.79
CA LEU A 102 -4.01 -6.47 5.20
C LEU A 102 -4.01 -7.40 3.98
N ALA A 103 -2.85 -7.95 3.64
CA ALA A 103 -2.69 -8.85 2.51
C ALA A 103 -1.99 -10.13 2.94
N SER A 104 -2.37 -11.26 2.33
CA SER A 104 -1.70 -12.54 2.57
C SER A 104 -0.25 -12.52 2.08
N PRO A 105 0.64 -13.35 2.62
CA PRO A 105 2.04 -13.43 2.17
C PRO A 105 2.19 -13.70 0.67
N GLY A 106 1.20 -14.34 0.05
CA GLY A 106 1.17 -14.61 -1.39
C GLY A 106 1.15 -13.33 -2.24
N VAL A 107 0.40 -12.31 -1.83
CA VAL A 107 0.37 -10.99 -2.51
C VAL A 107 1.77 -10.39 -2.56
N TYR A 108 2.45 -10.31 -1.42
CA TYR A 108 3.78 -9.72 -1.33
C TYR A 108 4.81 -10.49 -2.17
N ARG A 109 4.78 -11.85 -2.15
CA ARG A 109 5.67 -12.68 -2.99
C ARG A 109 5.42 -12.44 -4.47
N THR A 110 4.16 -12.43 -4.89
CA THR A 110 3.79 -12.23 -6.29
C THR A 110 4.23 -10.88 -6.81
N VAL A 111 3.98 -9.80 -6.04
CA VAL A 111 4.38 -8.44 -6.43
C VAL A 111 5.90 -8.30 -6.40
N ALA A 112 6.59 -8.85 -5.39
CA ALA A 112 8.05 -8.81 -5.28
C ALA A 112 8.77 -9.50 -6.46
N ALA A 113 8.19 -10.58 -6.98
CA ALA A 113 8.74 -11.32 -8.12
C ALA A 113 8.41 -10.69 -9.48
N ALA A 114 7.52 -9.70 -9.55
CA ALA A 114 7.02 -9.13 -10.79
C ALA A 114 7.90 -8.01 -11.38
N GLY A 115 9.09 -7.77 -10.83
CA GLY A 115 10.01 -6.74 -11.30
C GLY A 115 10.39 -6.94 -12.78
N ARG A 116 10.42 -5.83 -13.52
CA ARG A 116 10.77 -5.83 -14.94
C ARG A 116 11.53 -4.57 -15.31
N PRO A 117 12.56 -4.68 -16.20
CA PRO A 117 13.42 -3.53 -16.54
C PRO A 117 12.69 -2.38 -17.23
N ASP A 118 11.58 -2.68 -17.90
CA ASP A 118 10.78 -1.72 -18.66
C ASP A 118 9.65 -1.06 -17.83
N ALA A 119 9.69 -1.19 -16.48
CA ALA A 119 8.74 -0.58 -15.59
C ALA A 119 9.44 0.12 -14.41
N GLY A 120 9.00 1.35 -14.10
CA GLY A 120 9.37 2.08 -12.89
C GLY A 120 8.50 1.70 -11.69
N LEU A 121 7.36 1.01 -11.97
CA LEU A 121 6.41 0.55 -10.98
C LEU A 121 5.67 -0.68 -11.51
N VAL A 122 5.41 -1.66 -10.63
CA VAL A 122 4.47 -2.77 -10.86
C VAL A 122 3.44 -2.78 -9.74
N LEU A 123 2.17 -2.67 -10.08
CA LEU A 123 1.04 -2.71 -9.15
C LEU A 123 0.45 -4.11 -9.08
N GLY A 124 0.23 -4.63 -7.87
CA GLY A 124 -0.64 -5.78 -7.63
C GLY A 124 -2.11 -5.41 -7.90
N ILE A 125 -2.76 -6.11 -8.80
CA ILE A 125 -4.17 -5.88 -9.14
C ILE A 125 -5.01 -7.12 -8.86
N ASP A 126 -6.24 -6.88 -8.39
CA ASP A 126 -7.25 -7.92 -8.19
C ASP A 126 -8.34 -7.79 -9.25
N ARG A 127 -8.58 -8.89 -10.00
CA ARG A 127 -9.62 -8.95 -11.03
C ARG A 127 -10.92 -9.59 -10.55
N ARG A 128 -11.01 -9.95 -9.26
CA ARG A 128 -12.23 -10.51 -8.66
C ARG A 128 -13.28 -9.41 -8.46
N MET A 129 -13.88 -8.97 -9.55
CA MET A 129 -14.92 -7.93 -9.52
C MET A 129 -16.11 -8.38 -8.67
N GLY A 130 -16.60 -7.48 -7.80
CA GLY A 130 -17.70 -7.79 -6.87
C GLY A 130 -17.29 -8.71 -5.70
N HIS A 131 -16.00 -8.87 -5.43
CA HIS A 131 -15.55 -9.61 -4.25
C HIS A 131 -16.10 -8.96 -2.97
N PRO A 132 -16.67 -9.72 -2.02
CA PRO A 132 -17.36 -9.16 -0.85
C PRO A 132 -16.46 -8.34 0.09
N TRP A 133 -15.14 -8.44 -0.03
CA TRP A 133 -14.19 -7.65 0.74
C TRP A 133 -13.83 -6.32 0.08
N ALA A 134 -14.14 -6.14 -1.19
CA ALA A 134 -13.94 -4.86 -1.88
C ALA A 134 -15.12 -3.93 -1.58
N ASP A 135 -14.82 -2.71 -1.12
CA ASP A 135 -15.81 -1.64 -1.08
C ASP A 135 -15.82 -0.94 -2.44
N GLU A 136 -16.79 -1.30 -3.29
CA GLU A 136 -16.93 -0.72 -4.62
C GLU A 136 -17.13 0.80 -4.62
N ALA A 137 -17.56 1.39 -3.51
CA ALA A 137 -17.73 2.84 -3.38
C ALA A 137 -16.39 3.58 -3.12
N ASP A 138 -15.40 2.88 -2.54
CA ASP A 138 -14.12 3.49 -2.13
C ASP A 138 -12.89 2.91 -2.80
N VAL A 139 -12.93 1.68 -3.31
CA VAL A 139 -11.78 1.01 -3.91
C VAL A 139 -11.18 1.80 -5.08
N THR A 140 -9.86 1.83 -5.14
CA THR A 140 -9.16 2.42 -6.29
C THR A 140 -9.24 1.48 -7.48
N ARG A 141 -9.87 1.96 -8.55
CA ARG A 141 -10.13 1.22 -9.79
C ARG A 141 -8.97 1.35 -10.76
N VAL A 142 -8.70 0.28 -11.49
CA VAL A 142 -7.60 0.22 -12.46
C VAL A 142 -8.15 -0.28 -13.80
N SER A 143 -7.85 0.47 -14.86
CA SER A 143 -8.04 0.01 -16.23
C SER A 143 -6.69 -0.42 -16.80
N THR A 144 -6.63 -1.64 -17.36
CA THR A 144 -5.38 -2.20 -17.86
C THR A 144 -5.38 -2.39 -19.38
N ARG A 145 -4.20 -2.28 -19.99
CA ARG A 145 -3.99 -2.61 -21.41
C ARG A 145 -2.59 -3.20 -21.60
N ALA A 146 -2.52 -4.38 -22.18
CA ALA A 146 -1.26 -5.08 -22.47
C ALA A 146 -0.32 -5.19 -21.25
N GLY A 147 -0.86 -5.55 -20.06
CA GLY A 147 -0.10 -5.72 -18.83
C GLY A 147 0.40 -4.41 -18.19
N ARG A 148 -0.20 -3.27 -18.56
CA ARG A 148 0.14 -1.94 -18.04
C ARG A 148 -1.09 -1.20 -17.57
N ILE A 149 -0.91 -0.26 -16.66
CA ILE A 149 -1.96 0.66 -16.23
C ILE A 149 -2.26 1.61 -17.40
N ALA A 150 -3.51 1.59 -17.85
CA ALA A 150 -4.05 2.56 -18.81
C ALA A 150 -4.67 3.76 -18.08
N ALA A 151 -5.38 3.50 -16.96
CA ALA A 151 -5.94 4.53 -16.09
C ALA A 151 -6.04 3.99 -14.65
N ILE A 152 -5.96 4.89 -13.65
CA ILE A 152 -6.13 4.57 -12.24
C ILE A 152 -6.84 5.72 -11.50
N GLY A 153 -7.82 5.38 -10.65
CA GLY A 153 -8.55 6.35 -9.83
C GLY A 153 -9.88 5.81 -9.32
N LYS A 154 -10.41 6.41 -8.26
CA LYS A 154 -11.67 6.00 -7.62
C LYS A 154 -12.91 6.25 -8.49
N THR A 155 -12.83 7.20 -9.43
CA THR A 155 -13.98 7.64 -10.23
C THR A 155 -13.99 7.07 -11.66
N LEU A 156 -13.18 6.05 -11.94
CA LEU A 156 -13.19 5.42 -13.26
C LEU A 156 -14.52 4.68 -13.51
N ASN A 157 -15.17 4.98 -14.63
CA ASN A 157 -16.39 4.29 -15.05
C ASN A 157 -16.09 2.94 -15.76
N THR A 158 -14.92 2.84 -16.39
CA THR A 158 -14.48 1.61 -17.08
C THR A 158 -13.17 1.15 -16.47
N TYR A 159 -13.19 -0.03 -15.90
CA TYR A 159 -12.04 -0.65 -15.22
C TYR A 159 -12.18 -2.17 -15.28
N ASP A 160 -11.09 -2.88 -15.08
CA ASP A 160 -11.02 -4.35 -15.15
C ASP A 160 -10.26 -4.97 -13.96
N ALA A 161 -9.87 -4.12 -12.98
CA ALA A 161 -9.21 -4.57 -11.76
C ALA A 161 -9.30 -3.51 -10.63
N HIS A 162 -9.02 -3.96 -9.41
CA HIS A 162 -8.84 -3.12 -8.22
C HIS A 162 -7.35 -3.03 -7.85
N ASP A 163 -6.94 -1.90 -7.31
CA ASP A 163 -5.62 -1.67 -6.70
C ASP A 163 -5.60 -2.32 -5.30
N CYS A 164 -4.71 -3.28 -5.07
CA CYS A 164 -4.59 -3.95 -3.77
C CYS A 164 -3.70 -3.20 -2.77
N GLY A 165 -3.20 -2.02 -3.10
CA GLY A 165 -2.34 -1.22 -2.23
C GLY A 165 -0.90 -1.73 -2.08
N VAL A 166 -0.46 -2.69 -2.90
CA VAL A 166 0.90 -3.25 -2.89
C VAL A 166 1.58 -3.03 -4.23
N PHE A 167 2.72 -2.37 -4.21
CA PHE A 167 3.49 -1.99 -5.40
C PHE A 167 4.94 -2.50 -5.27
N LEU A 168 5.55 -2.89 -6.37
CA LEU A 168 7.01 -2.93 -6.50
C LEU A 168 7.43 -1.64 -7.19
N VAL A 169 8.30 -0.86 -6.55
CA VAL A 169 8.68 0.49 -7.01
C VAL A 169 10.19 0.60 -7.20
N THR A 170 10.58 1.52 -8.08
CA THR A 170 11.95 1.97 -8.26
C THR A 170 12.04 3.48 -7.97
N PRO A 171 13.25 4.08 -7.93
CA PRO A 171 13.40 5.53 -7.80
C PRO A 171 12.67 6.37 -8.86
N GLU A 172 12.21 5.77 -9.96
CA GLU A 172 11.39 6.46 -10.95
C GLU A 172 10.07 6.98 -10.37
N LEU A 173 9.49 6.29 -9.38
CA LEU A 173 8.27 6.76 -8.72
C LEU A 173 8.53 8.07 -7.96
N THR A 174 9.59 8.12 -7.17
CA THR A 174 9.96 9.34 -6.42
C THR A 174 10.34 10.48 -7.37
N ALA A 175 11.04 10.19 -8.47
CA ALA A 175 11.34 11.17 -9.51
C ALA A 175 10.07 11.69 -10.22
N ALA A 176 9.04 10.85 -10.36
CA ALA A 176 7.75 11.27 -10.93
C ALA A 176 6.92 12.13 -9.97
N LEU A 177 7.04 11.90 -8.65
CA LEU A 177 6.35 12.67 -7.61
C LEU A 177 7.04 14.01 -7.29
N ALA A 178 8.37 14.06 -7.35
CA ALA A 178 9.17 15.21 -6.89
C ALA A 178 8.78 16.58 -7.49
N PRO A 179 8.41 16.70 -8.78
CA PRO A 179 8.03 18.00 -9.36
C PRO A 179 6.61 18.46 -8.98
N LEU A 180 5.82 17.62 -8.31
CA LEU A 180 4.42 17.89 -7.98
C LEU A 180 4.29 18.55 -6.60
N THR A 181 3.37 19.49 -6.46
CA THR A 181 3.04 20.11 -5.16
C THR A 181 2.06 19.23 -4.43
N ALA A 182 2.45 18.75 -3.23
CA ALA A 182 1.63 17.89 -2.36
C ALA A 182 0.96 16.71 -3.11
N PRO A 183 1.73 15.84 -3.79
CA PRO A 183 1.18 14.77 -4.61
C PRO A 183 0.55 13.66 -3.78
N GLY A 184 -0.52 13.05 -4.30
CA GLY A 184 -0.95 11.71 -3.89
C GLY A 184 -0.11 10.63 -4.59
N LEU A 185 -0.07 9.41 -4.05
CA LEU A 185 0.61 8.27 -4.68
C LEU A 185 0.09 8.03 -6.10
N SER A 186 -1.21 8.10 -6.31
CA SER A 186 -1.84 7.89 -7.63
C SER A 186 -1.39 8.94 -8.67
N ASP A 187 -0.89 10.12 -8.27
CA ASP A 187 -0.35 11.10 -9.20
C ASP A 187 0.97 10.59 -9.83
N GLY A 188 1.84 10.02 -9.01
CA GLY A 188 3.06 9.36 -9.48
C GLY A 188 2.77 8.15 -10.36
N VAL A 189 1.77 7.34 -9.98
CA VAL A 189 1.34 6.19 -10.79
C VAL A 189 0.83 6.67 -12.15
N ARG A 190 0.00 7.71 -12.21
CA ARG A 190 -0.50 8.30 -13.46
C ARG A 190 0.64 8.86 -14.33
N ALA A 191 1.62 9.55 -13.71
CA ALA A 191 2.78 10.09 -14.42
C ALA A 191 3.64 8.97 -15.05
N LEU A 192 3.83 7.84 -14.36
CA LEU A 192 4.52 6.66 -14.89
C LEU A 192 3.67 5.94 -15.96
N ALA A 193 2.36 5.84 -15.78
CA ALA A 193 1.45 5.24 -16.76
C ALA A 193 1.47 5.99 -18.09
N ALA A 194 1.44 7.34 -18.06
CA ALA A 194 1.54 8.17 -19.26
C ALA A 194 2.85 7.93 -20.05
N ARG A 195 3.93 7.51 -19.36
CA ARG A 195 5.22 7.14 -19.96
C ARG A 195 5.32 5.65 -20.28
N ARG A 196 4.24 4.88 -20.11
CA ARG A 196 4.21 3.41 -20.23
C ARG A 196 5.19 2.70 -19.29
N ARG A 197 5.49 3.31 -18.12
CA ARG A 197 6.41 2.80 -17.10
C ARG A 197 5.67 2.19 -15.88
N ALA A 198 4.33 2.13 -15.87
CA ALA A 198 3.52 1.50 -14.84
C ALA A 198 2.94 0.16 -15.35
N ALA A 199 3.46 -0.94 -14.85
CA ALA A 199 3.01 -2.29 -15.15
C ALA A 199 2.06 -2.81 -14.06
N VAL A 200 1.43 -3.95 -14.31
CA VAL A 200 0.57 -4.65 -13.35
C VAL A 200 0.95 -6.12 -13.23
N VAL A 201 0.65 -6.72 -12.08
CA VAL A 201 0.67 -8.16 -11.84
C VAL A 201 -0.63 -8.59 -11.19
N ASP A 202 -1.22 -9.66 -11.68
CA ASP A 202 -2.47 -10.22 -11.17
C ASP A 202 -2.21 -10.97 -9.85
N ILE A 203 -2.92 -10.57 -8.79
CA ILE A 203 -2.86 -11.17 -7.45
C ILE A 203 -4.17 -11.85 -7.07
N SER A 204 -5.11 -12.02 -7.98
CA SER A 204 -6.47 -12.52 -7.72
C SER A 204 -6.52 -13.93 -7.10
N ALA A 205 -5.40 -14.68 -7.13
CA ALA A 205 -5.26 -15.95 -6.43
C ALA A 205 -4.99 -15.80 -4.92
N HIS A 206 -4.85 -14.58 -4.42
CA HIS A 206 -4.47 -14.28 -3.04
C HIS A 206 -5.45 -13.29 -2.39
N ASP A 207 -5.59 -13.40 -1.07
CA ASP A 207 -6.53 -12.57 -0.33
C ASP A 207 -5.87 -11.30 0.22
N TRP A 208 -6.66 -10.23 0.21
CA TRP A 208 -6.34 -8.92 0.78
C TRP A 208 -7.61 -8.16 1.13
N ILE A 209 -7.52 -7.21 2.05
CA ILE A 209 -8.62 -6.33 2.45
C ILE A 209 -8.10 -4.96 2.87
N ASP A 210 -8.76 -3.88 2.42
CA ASP A 210 -8.58 -2.52 2.93
C ASP A 210 -9.46 -2.34 4.18
N ILE A 211 -8.83 -2.05 5.32
CA ILE A 211 -9.51 -1.92 6.62
C ILE A 211 -9.80 -0.45 6.88
N ASP A 212 -10.83 0.07 6.22
CA ASP A 212 -11.21 1.49 6.26
C ASP A 212 -12.39 1.80 7.16
N ASP A 213 -13.23 0.81 7.46
CA ASP A 213 -14.44 0.93 8.24
C ASP A 213 -14.68 -0.27 9.18
N PRO A 214 -15.67 -0.21 10.09
CA PRO A 214 -15.98 -1.30 11.01
C PRO A 214 -16.40 -2.60 10.32
N ARG A 215 -17.03 -2.55 9.12
CA ARG A 215 -17.40 -3.73 8.35
C ARG A 215 -16.16 -4.46 7.83
N ALA A 216 -15.24 -3.72 7.23
CA ALA A 216 -13.97 -4.27 6.74
C ALA A 216 -13.13 -4.84 7.91
N LEU A 217 -13.15 -4.20 9.08
CA LEU A 217 -12.50 -4.72 10.28
C LEU A 217 -13.09 -6.07 10.69
N ALA A 218 -14.41 -6.20 10.78
CA ALA A 218 -15.06 -7.46 11.14
C ALA A 218 -14.75 -8.59 10.14
N LEU A 219 -14.70 -8.28 8.84
CA LEU A 219 -14.30 -9.24 7.80
C LEU A 219 -12.84 -9.66 7.95
N ALA A 220 -11.93 -8.71 8.25
CA ALA A 220 -10.52 -9.02 8.49
C ALA A 220 -10.34 -9.89 9.74
N GLU A 221 -11.08 -9.64 10.82
CA GLU A 221 -11.05 -10.47 12.04
C GLU A 221 -11.53 -11.89 11.77
N ALA A 222 -12.61 -12.05 11.00
CA ALA A 222 -13.11 -13.37 10.59
C ALA A 222 -12.10 -14.12 9.68
N TRP A 223 -11.31 -13.40 8.89
CA TRP A 223 -10.30 -13.99 8.01
C TRP A 223 -9.08 -14.50 8.77
N VAL A 224 -8.65 -13.83 9.84
CA VAL A 224 -7.39 -14.13 10.55
C VAL A 224 -7.56 -14.87 11.87
N GLY A 225 -8.80 -15.04 12.36
CA GLY A 225 -9.18 -15.79 13.56
C GLY A 225 -9.37 -17.24 13.23
#